data_5426f54972bc48283296d77ea86d2e1b
#
_entry.id   5426f54972bc48283296d77ea86d2e1b
#
_cell.length_a   1.000
_cell.length_b   1.000
_cell.length_c   1.000
_cell.angle_alpha   90.00
_cell.angle_beta   90.00
_cell.angle_gamma   90.00
#
_symmetry.space_group_name_H-M   'P 1'
#
loop_
_entity.id
_entity.type
_entity.pdbx_description
1 polymer ?
#
loop_
_entity_poly.entity_id
_entity_poly.type
_entity_poly.pdbx_seq_one_letter_code
_entity_poly.pdbx_strand_id
1 'polypeptide(L)'
;DAFSLDVMSKVQDIKKSSLTFAPEAGSQRMRDVINKGLTKDVILKGAWEAFQGGWKRVKLYFMLGLPGETDEDIAAIAELANDIAATYFELPKEERQGRPEITASTSFFVPKPFTPFQWAPMNTKEQAKEKRFFLLDKIKNQLNAKSIKYNCHDADVSELEGVFARGDRRLNDVILQAYQDGCF
;
A
#
# COMPACT_ATOMS: atom_id res chain seq x y z
N ASP A 1 -6.11 -10.84 9.35
CA ASP A 1 -7.39 -10.73 8.80
C ASP A 1 -8.55 -10.57 9.79
N ALA A 2 -8.52 -11.00 11.03
CA ALA A 2 -9.56 -10.75 12.00
C ALA A 2 -9.04 -9.82 13.11
N PHE A 3 -9.10 -8.51 12.87
CA PHE A 3 -9.02 -7.56 13.96
C PHE A 3 -10.39 -7.53 14.64
N SER A 4 -10.48 -8.05 15.86
CA SER A 4 -11.67 -7.89 16.69
C SER A 4 -11.43 -6.81 17.74
N LEU A 5 -12.49 -6.09 18.12
CA LEU A 5 -12.46 -5.11 19.22
C LEU A 5 -11.86 -5.68 20.50
N ASP A 6 -12.02 -6.99 20.74
CA ASP A 6 -11.46 -7.74 21.87
C ASP A 6 -9.92 -7.77 21.86
N VAL A 7 -9.31 -7.89 20.68
CA VAL A 7 -7.84 -7.84 20.52
C VAL A 7 -7.36 -6.40 20.67
N MET A 8 -8.09 -5.43 20.12
CA MET A 8 -7.77 -4.01 20.23
C MET A 8 -7.82 -3.52 21.70
N SER A 9 -8.80 -3.96 22.49
CA SER A 9 -8.92 -3.58 23.90
C SER A 9 -7.73 -4.06 24.74
N LYS A 10 -7.18 -5.23 24.42
CA LYS A 10 -6.00 -5.80 25.10
C LYS A 10 -4.68 -5.11 24.73
N VAL A 11 -4.64 -4.40 23.59
CA VAL A 11 -3.45 -3.67 23.10
C VAL A 11 -3.50 -2.18 23.51
N GLN A 12 -4.61 -1.70 24.03
CA GLN A 12 -4.81 -0.28 24.41
C GLN A 12 -3.79 0.24 25.44
N ASP A 13 -3.27 -0.62 26.31
CA ASP A 13 -2.29 -0.27 27.34
C ASP A 13 -0.85 -0.20 26.81
N ILE A 14 -0.62 -0.66 25.57
CA ILE A 14 0.68 -0.61 24.91
C ILE A 14 0.65 0.56 23.92
N LYS A 15 1.74 1.31 23.85
CA LYS A 15 1.93 2.48 22.98
C LYS A 15 1.22 2.30 21.62
N LYS A 16 0.19 3.10 21.35
CA LYS A 16 -0.62 3.05 20.13
C LYS A 16 0.25 3.27 18.90
N SER A 17 0.67 2.19 18.26
CA SER A 17 1.37 2.18 16.97
C SER A 17 0.38 2.48 15.83
N SER A 18 0.84 2.51 14.59
CA SER A 18 -0.05 2.60 13.44
C SER A 18 -0.75 1.26 13.19
N LEU A 19 -2.04 1.30 12.88
CA LEU A 19 -2.75 0.14 12.33
C LEU A 19 -2.35 -0.07 10.87
N THR A 20 -2.15 -1.31 10.46
CA THR A 20 -1.69 -1.63 9.09
C THR A 20 -2.69 -2.53 8.40
N PHE A 21 -3.12 -2.13 7.21
CA PHE A 21 -3.86 -2.95 6.27
C PHE A 21 -3.04 -3.17 5.00
N ALA A 22 -3.19 -4.32 4.39
CA ALA A 22 -2.60 -4.63 3.09
C ALA A 22 -3.70 -4.97 2.07
N PRO A 23 -4.42 -3.96 1.54
CA PRO A 23 -5.41 -4.19 0.49
C PRO A 23 -4.79 -4.70 -0.81
N GLU A 24 -3.52 -4.40 -1.05
CA GLU A 24 -2.70 -4.71 -2.21
C GLU A 24 -3.15 -4.00 -3.50
N ALA A 25 -4.44 -3.70 -3.66
CA ALA A 25 -4.99 -2.96 -4.79
C ALA A 25 -6.10 -1.98 -4.34
N GLY A 26 -6.26 -0.89 -5.09
CA GLY A 26 -7.24 0.16 -4.76
C GLY A 26 -8.67 -0.27 -5.01
N SER A 27 -8.95 -0.85 -6.17
CA SER A 27 -10.29 -1.27 -6.56
C SER A 27 -10.65 -2.67 -6.06
N GLN A 28 -11.95 -2.92 -5.86
CA GLN A 28 -12.42 -4.28 -5.54
C GLN A 28 -12.11 -5.24 -6.67
N ARG A 29 -12.31 -4.80 -7.93
CA ARG A 29 -12.00 -5.59 -9.11
C ARG A 29 -10.57 -6.15 -9.07
N MET A 30 -9.59 -5.30 -8.79
CA MET A 30 -8.19 -5.75 -8.72
C MET A 30 -7.91 -6.62 -7.50
N ARG A 31 -8.54 -6.34 -6.35
CA ARG A 31 -8.44 -7.24 -5.20
C ARG A 31 -8.98 -8.64 -5.52
N ASP A 32 -10.06 -8.72 -6.29
CA ASP A 32 -10.63 -10.01 -6.72
C ASP A 32 -9.70 -10.73 -7.71
N VAL A 33 -9.08 -9.99 -8.64
CA VAL A 33 -8.09 -10.55 -9.60
C VAL A 33 -6.90 -11.19 -8.87
N ILE A 34 -6.42 -10.57 -7.82
CA ILE A 34 -5.30 -11.12 -7.02
C ILE A 34 -5.76 -12.05 -5.89
N ASN A 35 -7.03 -12.41 -5.87
CA ASN A 35 -7.65 -13.26 -4.85
C ASN A 35 -7.45 -12.72 -3.41
N LYS A 36 -7.49 -11.40 -3.25
CA LYS A 36 -7.43 -10.75 -1.94
C LYS A 36 -8.84 -10.59 -1.39
N GLY A 37 -9.31 -11.51 -0.59
CA GLY A 37 -10.67 -11.56 -0.03
C GLY A 37 -11.02 -10.41 0.94
N LEU A 38 -10.43 -9.22 0.75
CA LEU A 38 -10.61 -8.05 1.59
C LEU A 38 -11.49 -7.02 0.89
N THR A 39 -12.68 -6.75 1.42
CA THR A 39 -13.62 -5.78 0.84
C THR A 39 -13.37 -4.37 1.40
N LYS A 40 -13.83 -3.36 0.66
CA LYS A 40 -13.79 -1.96 1.10
C LYS A 40 -14.50 -1.78 2.44
N ASP A 41 -15.67 -2.40 2.62
CA ASP A 41 -16.47 -2.28 3.85
C ASP A 41 -15.74 -2.85 5.05
N VAL A 42 -15.04 -3.97 4.89
CA VAL A 42 -14.22 -4.57 5.97
C VAL A 42 -13.06 -3.64 6.35
N ILE A 43 -12.42 -2.99 5.37
CA ILE A 43 -11.34 -2.02 5.63
C ILE A 43 -11.87 -0.81 6.37
N LEU A 44 -12.97 -0.21 5.90
CA LEU A 44 -13.59 0.97 6.52
C LEU A 44 -14.08 0.66 7.93
N LYS A 45 -14.73 -0.49 8.13
CA LYS A 45 -15.16 -0.95 9.45
C LYS A 45 -13.97 -1.10 10.40
N GLY A 46 -12.91 -1.76 9.97
CA GLY A 46 -11.71 -1.91 10.81
C GLY A 46 -11.01 -0.58 11.13
N ALA A 47 -11.01 0.36 10.18
CA ALA A 47 -10.51 1.71 10.41
C ALA A 47 -11.38 2.48 11.42
N TRP A 48 -12.71 2.39 11.29
CA TRP A 48 -13.67 2.98 12.24
C TRP A 48 -13.47 2.47 13.66
N GLU A 49 -13.41 1.14 13.84
CA GLU A 49 -13.17 0.51 15.13
C GLU A 49 -11.84 0.95 15.74
N ALA A 50 -10.80 1.08 14.91
CA ALA A 50 -9.51 1.59 15.35
C ALA A 50 -9.60 3.05 15.82
N PHE A 51 -10.28 3.91 15.07
CA PHE A 51 -10.44 5.31 15.43
C PHE A 51 -11.24 5.48 16.72
N GLN A 52 -12.32 4.71 16.92
CA GLN A 52 -13.05 4.64 18.19
C GLN A 52 -12.13 4.19 19.34
N GLY A 53 -11.21 3.25 19.10
CA GLY A 53 -10.18 2.82 20.04
C GLY A 53 -9.07 3.85 20.25
N GLY A 54 -9.16 5.07 19.64
CA GLY A 54 -8.22 6.18 19.80
C GLY A 54 -6.93 6.05 18.98
N TRP A 55 -6.87 5.14 17.98
CA TRP A 55 -5.84 5.19 16.95
C TRP A 55 -6.15 6.36 16.02
N LYS A 56 -5.10 6.96 15.45
CA LYS A 56 -5.21 8.04 14.46
C LYS A 56 -4.28 7.83 13.27
N ARG A 57 -3.47 6.77 13.29
CA ARG A 57 -2.54 6.44 12.22
C ARG A 57 -2.89 5.11 11.60
N VAL A 58 -3.12 5.13 10.28
CA VAL A 58 -3.39 3.94 9.46
C VAL A 58 -2.38 3.87 8.35
N LYS A 59 -1.78 2.70 8.14
CA LYS A 59 -0.91 2.40 7.00
C LYS A 59 -1.63 1.46 6.05
N LEU A 60 -1.53 1.76 4.77
CA LEU A 60 -2.10 0.97 3.69
C LEU A 60 -0.98 0.57 2.74
N TYR A 61 -0.91 -0.70 2.41
CA TYR A 61 0.04 -1.22 1.43
C TYR A 61 -0.66 -1.61 0.14
N PHE A 62 -0.08 -1.18 -0.99
CA PHE A 62 -0.58 -1.44 -2.33
C PHE A 62 0.55 -1.81 -3.28
N MET A 63 0.19 -2.47 -4.37
CA MET A 63 1.06 -2.67 -5.52
C MET A 63 0.57 -1.83 -6.70
N LEU A 64 1.50 -1.26 -7.47
CA LEU A 64 1.27 -0.62 -8.76
C LEU A 64 1.82 -1.51 -9.87
N GLY A 65 1.14 -1.57 -10.99
CA GLY A 65 1.57 -2.37 -12.14
C GLY A 65 1.12 -3.82 -12.09
N LEU A 66 0.08 -4.13 -11.33
CA LEU A 66 -0.56 -5.44 -11.34
C LEU A 66 -1.07 -5.79 -12.75
N PRO A 67 -1.04 -7.07 -13.16
CA PRO A 67 -1.56 -7.48 -14.45
C PRO A 67 -3.02 -7.10 -14.65
N GLY A 68 -3.32 -6.36 -15.72
CA GLY A 68 -4.66 -5.87 -16.02
C GLY A 68 -5.12 -4.65 -15.21
N GLU A 69 -4.21 -3.98 -14.50
CA GLU A 69 -4.48 -2.74 -13.78
C GLU A 69 -4.77 -1.58 -14.75
N THR A 70 -5.81 -0.81 -14.46
CA THR A 70 -6.20 0.40 -15.19
C THR A 70 -5.96 1.65 -14.35
N ASP A 71 -6.10 2.82 -14.98
CA ASP A 71 -5.97 4.11 -14.28
C ASP A 71 -7.05 4.29 -13.21
N GLU A 72 -8.25 3.73 -13.42
CA GLU A 72 -9.32 3.74 -12.42
C GLU A 72 -8.95 2.90 -11.19
N ASP A 73 -8.25 1.78 -11.38
CA ASP A 73 -7.78 0.95 -10.28
C ASP A 73 -6.73 1.68 -9.44
N ILE A 74 -5.85 2.44 -10.10
CA ILE A 74 -4.84 3.28 -9.43
C ILE A 74 -5.52 4.43 -8.69
N ALA A 75 -6.48 5.11 -9.33
CA ALA A 75 -7.24 6.20 -8.71
C ALA A 75 -7.98 5.73 -7.46
N ALA A 76 -8.52 4.51 -7.47
CA ALA A 76 -9.21 3.90 -6.34
C ALA A 76 -8.31 3.74 -5.09
N ILE A 77 -6.98 3.76 -5.22
CA ILE A 77 -6.06 3.81 -4.07
C ILE A 77 -6.23 5.14 -3.33
N ALA A 78 -6.28 6.25 -4.08
CA ALA A 78 -6.47 7.58 -3.50
C ALA A 78 -7.86 7.73 -2.86
N GLU A 79 -8.88 7.18 -3.51
CA GLU A 79 -10.26 7.18 -3.00
C GLU A 79 -10.36 6.38 -1.70
N LEU A 80 -9.80 5.17 -1.64
CA LEU A 80 -9.83 4.35 -0.44
C LEU A 80 -9.12 5.04 0.74
N ALA A 81 -7.97 5.67 0.49
CA ALA A 81 -7.25 6.43 1.52
C ALA A 81 -8.06 7.65 2.00
N ASN A 82 -8.76 8.33 1.08
CA ASN A 82 -9.66 9.44 1.40
C ASN A 82 -10.86 8.98 2.23
N ASP A 83 -11.47 7.86 1.89
CA ASP A 83 -12.65 7.35 2.58
C ASP A 83 -12.29 6.92 4.02
N ILE A 84 -11.11 6.31 4.20
CA ILE A 84 -10.61 6.02 5.54
C ILE A 84 -10.38 7.31 6.34
N ALA A 85 -9.83 8.35 5.72
CA ALA A 85 -9.68 9.64 6.37
C ALA A 85 -11.04 10.27 6.71
N ALA A 86 -12.03 10.14 5.82
CA ALA A 86 -13.40 10.63 6.04
C ALA A 86 -14.05 9.94 7.23
N THR A 87 -13.90 8.62 7.36
CA THR A 87 -14.41 7.84 8.48
C THR A 87 -13.94 8.38 9.84
N TYR A 88 -12.70 8.87 9.95
CA TYR A 88 -12.25 9.52 11.19
C TYR A 88 -13.05 10.79 11.52
N PHE A 89 -13.45 11.53 10.50
CA PHE A 89 -14.23 12.76 10.70
C PHE A 89 -15.72 12.52 10.99
N GLU A 90 -16.17 11.28 11.04
CA GLU A 90 -17.50 10.89 11.53
C GLU A 90 -17.52 10.77 13.06
N LEU A 91 -16.36 10.63 13.73
CA LEU A 91 -16.28 10.68 15.20
C LEU A 91 -16.80 12.01 15.75
N PRO A 92 -17.40 12.02 16.96
CA PRO A 92 -17.70 13.25 17.68
C PRO A 92 -16.46 14.14 17.81
N LYS A 93 -16.63 15.46 17.72
CA LYS A 93 -15.49 16.40 17.74
C LYS A 93 -14.66 16.27 19.03
N GLU A 94 -15.30 15.97 20.12
CA GLU A 94 -14.74 15.81 21.47
C GLU A 94 -13.80 14.59 21.56
N GLU A 95 -14.04 13.58 20.74
CA GLU A 95 -13.25 12.35 20.69
C GLU A 95 -12.07 12.44 19.72
N ARG A 96 -12.03 13.46 18.86
CA ARG A 96 -10.98 13.64 17.87
C ARG A 96 -9.70 14.19 18.51
N GLN A 97 -8.61 13.46 18.36
CA GLN A 97 -7.29 13.89 18.82
C GLN A 97 -6.47 14.51 17.66
N GLY A 98 -6.96 15.62 17.12
CA GLY A 98 -6.34 16.30 15.98
C GLY A 98 -6.73 15.67 14.64
N ARG A 99 -5.79 15.64 13.68
CA ARG A 99 -6.02 15.11 12.33
C ARG A 99 -5.54 13.67 12.22
N PRO A 100 -6.26 12.79 11.48
CA PRO A 100 -5.78 11.46 11.19
C PRO A 100 -4.58 11.50 10.23
N GLU A 101 -3.75 10.48 10.29
CA GLU A 101 -2.63 10.27 9.37
C GLU A 101 -2.82 8.93 8.66
N ILE A 102 -3.16 9.00 7.38
CA ILE A 102 -3.32 7.84 6.51
C ILE A 102 -2.08 7.76 5.61
N THR A 103 -1.30 6.72 5.75
CA THR A 103 -0.13 6.51 4.91
C THR A 103 -0.43 5.49 3.82
N ALA A 104 -0.54 5.92 2.57
CA ALA A 104 -0.57 5.04 1.42
C ALA A 104 0.86 4.72 0.98
N SER A 105 1.27 3.48 1.09
CA SER A 105 2.58 3.00 0.66
C SER A 105 2.42 2.06 -0.53
N THR A 106 3.09 2.39 -1.64
CA THR A 106 3.06 1.55 -2.83
C THR A 106 4.43 0.96 -3.12
N SER A 107 4.43 -0.29 -3.56
CA SER A 107 5.55 -0.95 -4.25
C SER A 107 5.15 -1.27 -5.69
N PHE A 108 6.13 -1.51 -6.56
CA PHE A 108 5.81 -1.97 -7.90
C PHE A 108 5.68 -3.49 -7.94
N PHE A 109 4.77 -3.97 -8.79
CA PHE A 109 4.61 -5.40 -9.01
C PHE A 109 5.88 -6.01 -9.61
N VAL A 110 6.37 -7.06 -8.97
CA VAL A 110 7.50 -7.87 -9.45
C VAL A 110 7.00 -9.29 -9.66
N PRO A 111 7.05 -9.83 -10.89
CA PRO A 111 6.62 -11.19 -11.18
C PRO A 111 7.62 -12.20 -10.59
N LYS A 112 7.24 -12.83 -9.49
CA LYS A 112 8.10 -13.79 -8.78
C LYS A 112 7.88 -15.22 -9.29
N PRO A 113 8.94 -16.05 -9.41
CA PRO A 113 8.80 -17.46 -9.76
C PRO A 113 7.86 -18.20 -8.83
N PHE A 114 7.21 -19.23 -9.36
CA PHE A 114 6.28 -20.11 -8.63
C PHE A 114 5.03 -19.41 -8.09
N THR A 115 4.70 -18.22 -8.61
CA THR A 115 3.45 -17.51 -8.32
C THR A 115 2.52 -17.52 -9.54
N PRO A 116 1.20 -17.31 -9.38
CA PRO A 116 0.26 -17.27 -10.52
C PRO A 116 0.66 -16.26 -11.59
N PHE A 117 1.24 -15.13 -11.22
CA PHE A 117 1.67 -14.06 -12.14
C PHE A 117 3.14 -14.14 -12.58
N GLN A 118 3.80 -15.28 -12.40
CA GLN A 118 5.22 -15.43 -12.74
C GLN A 118 5.58 -15.11 -14.19
N TRP A 119 4.62 -15.22 -15.12
CA TRP A 119 4.79 -14.95 -16.54
C TRP A 119 4.25 -13.58 -16.99
N ALA A 120 3.70 -12.82 -16.05
CA ALA A 120 3.23 -11.47 -16.36
C ALA A 120 4.42 -10.52 -16.60
N PRO A 121 4.26 -9.54 -17.51
CA PRO A 121 5.27 -8.51 -17.70
C PRO A 121 5.39 -7.62 -16.46
N MET A 122 6.60 -7.18 -16.15
CA MET A 122 6.86 -6.11 -15.20
C MET A 122 6.82 -4.76 -15.94
N ASN A 123 6.31 -3.71 -15.30
CA ASN A 123 6.37 -2.36 -15.85
C ASN A 123 7.83 -1.91 -16.05
N THR A 124 8.08 -1.11 -17.09
CA THR A 124 9.34 -0.38 -17.23
C THR A 124 9.45 0.71 -16.15
N LYS A 125 10.66 1.26 -15.98
CA LYS A 125 10.88 2.39 -15.05
C LYS A 125 10.02 3.60 -15.39
N GLU A 126 9.86 3.88 -16.68
CA GLU A 126 9.04 4.99 -17.17
C GLU A 126 7.57 4.79 -16.82
N GLN A 127 7.03 3.62 -17.12
CA GLN A 127 5.66 3.25 -16.76
C GLN A 127 5.43 3.28 -15.25
N ALA A 128 6.40 2.80 -14.46
CA ALA A 128 6.36 2.86 -13.01
C ALA A 128 6.30 4.31 -12.49
N LYS A 129 7.14 5.19 -13.05
CA LYS A 129 7.15 6.63 -12.72
C LYS A 129 5.84 7.32 -13.12
N GLU A 130 5.30 7.04 -14.31
CA GLU A 130 4.01 7.56 -14.76
C GLU A 130 2.88 7.19 -13.80
N LYS A 131 2.76 5.91 -13.44
CA LYS A 131 1.75 5.43 -12.47
C LYS A 131 1.91 6.10 -11.10
N ARG A 132 3.14 6.23 -10.61
CA ARG A 132 3.44 6.94 -9.36
C ARG A 132 2.96 8.39 -9.40
N PHE A 133 3.28 9.12 -10.46
CA PHE A 133 2.88 10.53 -10.59
C PHE A 133 1.37 10.67 -10.76
N PHE A 134 0.74 9.78 -11.51
CA PHE A 134 -0.71 9.72 -11.65
C PHE A 134 -1.39 9.53 -10.28
N LEU A 135 -0.95 8.56 -9.49
CA LEU A 135 -1.50 8.35 -8.15
C LEU A 135 -1.26 9.55 -7.22
N LEU A 136 -0.07 10.13 -7.27
CA LEU A 136 0.24 11.32 -6.47
C LEU A 136 -0.70 12.49 -6.80
N ASP A 137 -1.00 12.70 -8.07
CA ASP A 137 -1.96 13.71 -8.52
C ASP A 137 -3.37 13.40 -7.99
N LYS A 138 -3.83 12.14 -8.11
CA LYS A 138 -5.13 11.73 -7.57
C LYS A 138 -5.24 11.94 -6.07
N ILE A 139 -4.19 11.65 -5.29
CA ILE A 139 -4.16 11.89 -3.85
C ILE A 139 -4.25 13.40 -3.53
N LYS A 140 -3.50 14.25 -4.25
CA LYS A 140 -3.53 15.70 -4.03
C LYS A 140 -4.92 16.33 -4.26
N ASN A 141 -5.70 15.73 -5.14
CA ASN A 141 -7.04 16.19 -5.50
C ASN A 141 -8.15 15.62 -4.57
N GLN A 142 -7.82 14.80 -3.57
CA GLN A 142 -8.81 14.31 -2.60
C GLN A 142 -9.19 15.37 -1.57
N LEU A 143 -10.43 15.29 -1.09
CA LEU A 143 -10.96 16.20 -0.05
C LEU A 143 -10.09 16.18 1.21
N ASN A 144 -9.65 15.01 1.65
CA ASN A 144 -8.83 14.81 2.84
C ASN A 144 -7.33 14.68 2.53
N ALA A 145 -6.85 15.22 1.40
CA ALA A 145 -5.46 15.11 0.95
C ALA A 145 -4.43 15.47 2.04
N LYS A 146 -4.75 16.47 2.88
CA LYS A 146 -3.88 16.89 4.00
C LYS A 146 -3.72 15.84 5.10
N SER A 147 -4.56 14.82 5.13
CA SER A 147 -4.48 13.67 6.05
C SER A 147 -3.77 12.47 5.43
N ILE A 148 -3.45 12.53 4.13
CA ILE A 148 -2.87 11.41 3.39
C ILE A 148 -1.40 11.67 3.12
N LYS A 149 -0.53 10.76 3.57
CA LYS A 149 0.87 10.69 3.19
C LYS A 149 1.04 9.61 2.11
N TYR A 150 1.85 9.90 1.11
CA TYR A 150 2.16 8.95 0.07
C TYR A 150 3.64 8.60 0.08
N ASN A 151 3.92 7.31 0.16
CA ASN A 151 5.26 6.73 -0.01
C ASN A 151 5.23 5.77 -1.19
N CYS A 152 6.27 5.80 -2.00
CA CYS A 152 6.41 4.89 -3.13
C CYS A 152 7.83 4.31 -3.13
N HIS A 153 7.92 3.00 -3.37
CA HIS A 153 9.20 2.36 -3.62
C HIS A 153 9.89 2.98 -4.85
N ASP A 154 11.20 2.96 -4.85
CA ASP A 154 11.96 3.43 -5.98
C ASP A 154 11.87 2.45 -7.15
N ALA A 155 11.71 2.98 -8.38
CA ALA A 155 11.55 2.15 -9.57
C ALA A 155 12.84 1.43 -9.94
N ASP A 156 14.00 2.04 -9.69
CA ASP A 156 15.31 1.43 -9.96
C ASP A 156 15.56 0.25 -9.01
N VAL A 157 15.20 0.40 -7.73
CA VAL A 157 15.27 -0.68 -6.73
C VAL A 157 14.33 -1.82 -7.11
N SER A 158 13.14 -1.51 -7.61
CA SER A 158 12.16 -2.53 -8.02
C SER A 158 12.62 -3.29 -9.27
N GLU A 159 13.32 -2.64 -10.20
CA GLU A 159 13.93 -3.32 -11.35
C GLU A 159 15.02 -4.31 -10.90
N LEU A 160 15.90 -3.91 -9.98
CA LEU A 160 16.88 -4.80 -9.37
C LEU A 160 16.22 -5.96 -8.62
N GLU A 161 15.14 -5.72 -7.89
CA GLU A 161 14.35 -6.79 -7.27
C GLU A 161 13.84 -7.78 -8.32
N GLY A 162 13.38 -7.29 -9.48
CA GLY A 162 12.96 -8.13 -10.60
C GLY A 162 14.09 -9.02 -11.13
N VAL A 163 15.30 -8.48 -11.27
CA VAL A 163 16.49 -9.23 -11.68
C VAL A 163 16.81 -10.31 -10.65
N PHE A 164 16.85 -9.97 -9.36
CA PHE A 164 17.17 -10.95 -8.31
C PHE A 164 16.08 -12.01 -8.16
N ALA A 165 14.80 -11.63 -8.25
CA ALA A 165 13.70 -12.57 -8.13
C ALA A 165 13.66 -13.62 -9.25
N ARG A 166 14.15 -13.27 -10.45
CA ARG A 166 14.12 -14.13 -11.64
C ARG A 166 15.49 -14.70 -12.01
N GLY A 167 16.53 -14.25 -11.36
CA GLY A 167 17.87 -14.74 -11.54
C GLY A 167 18.13 -16.05 -10.79
N ASP A 168 19.36 -16.52 -10.88
CA ASP A 168 19.82 -17.70 -10.18
C ASP A 168 21.19 -17.45 -9.52
N ARG A 169 21.83 -18.52 -9.04
CA ARG A 169 23.13 -18.44 -8.35
C ARG A 169 24.23 -17.71 -9.11
N ARG A 170 24.13 -17.55 -10.43
CA ARG A 170 25.11 -16.80 -11.27
C ARG A 170 25.14 -15.31 -10.92
N LEU A 171 24.07 -14.79 -10.28
CA LEU A 171 24.05 -13.42 -9.77
C LEU A 171 25.07 -13.19 -8.65
N ASN A 172 25.59 -14.26 -8.02
CA ASN A 172 26.62 -14.12 -6.98
C ASN A 172 27.86 -13.37 -7.49
N ASP A 173 28.30 -13.66 -8.71
CA ASP A 173 29.48 -13.03 -9.29
C ASP A 173 29.22 -11.54 -9.59
N VAL A 174 28.00 -11.21 -10.02
CA VAL A 174 27.58 -9.83 -10.25
C VAL A 174 27.52 -9.04 -8.94
N ILE A 175 26.96 -9.63 -7.87
CA ILE A 175 26.89 -9.01 -6.54
C ILE A 175 28.30 -8.79 -5.98
N LEU A 176 29.18 -9.78 -6.11
CA LEU A 176 30.56 -9.67 -5.65
C LEU A 176 31.30 -8.56 -6.39
N GLN A 177 31.13 -8.48 -7.72
CA GLN A 177 31.76 -7.44 -8.52
C GLN A 177 31.23 -6.04 -8.14
N ALA A 178 29.92 -5.89 -8.00
CA ALA A 178 29.30 -4.62 -7.56
C ALA A 178 29.83 -4.18 -6.18
N TYR A 179 29.98 -5.13 -5.26
CA TYR A 179 30.57 -4.85 -3.95
C TYR A 179 32.04 -4.39 -4.07
N GLN A 180 32.84 -5.05 -4.90
CA GLN A 180 34.24 -4.66 -5.15
C GLN A 180 34.37 -3.29 -5.80
N ASP A 181 33.40 -2.91 -6.65
CA ASP A 181 33.32 -1.62 -7.32
C ASP A 181 32.78 -0.49 -6.39
N GLY A 182 32.42 -0.82 -5.15
CA GLY A 182 31.95 0.13 -4.16
C GLY A 182 30.48 0.51 -4.30
N CYS A 183 29.67 -0.30 -4.93
CA CYS A 183 28.21 -0.14 -4.99
C CYS A 183 27.58 -0.66 -3.69
N PHE A 184 27.16 0.26 -2.79
CA PHE A 184 26.49 -0.09 -1.52
C PHE A 184 25.12 0.60 -1.43
#